data_4006d5f4e666b177321e9d42133d2b06
#
_entry.id   4006d5f4e666b177321e9d42133d2b06
#
_cell.length_a   1.000
_cell.length_b   1.000
_cell.length_c   1.000
_cell.angle_alpha   90.00
_cell.angle_beta   90.00
_cell.angle_gamma   90.00
#
_symmetry.space_group_name_H-M   'P 1'
#
loop_
_entity.id
_entity.type
_entity.pdbx_description
1 polymer ?
#
loop_
_entity_poly.entity_id
_entity_poly.type
_entity_poly.pdbx_seq_one_letter_code
_entity_poly.pdbx_strand_id
1 'polypeptide(L)'
;MTAQLDDLAIELPSWAFGNSGTRFKVFGTPGTPRTVEEKIADAATVHRFTGMAPTVALHIPWDRVDDYAALGAFAAEHGVALGTINSNTFQDDDYKFGSLTHVDKTVRQKAIDHHLACIDIMNQTGSRDLKIWLADGTNYPGQGDIRGRQDRLAESLAAIYQHVGDDQRMVLEYKFFEPAMYMTDVPDWGTSFVQVSALGERAKVCLDTGHHAPGTNIEFIVAQLLRLGKLGSFDFNSRFYADDDLIVGAADPFQLFRIMFEVIRGGGLEGRGERSDGEGGAGSDLALMLDQCHNVEAKIPGQIRSVLNVAEMTARALLVDTDALAAAQEAGDVLGANGILMDAFYTDVRPAVARWRTDRGLPADPMRAFAESGYQDAVSAERVGGTQSSWGA
;
A
#
# COMPACT_ATOMS: atom_id res chain seq x y z
N MET A 1 -21.60 -2.44 -10.94
CA MET A 1 -20.87 -1.32 -10.30
C MET A 1 -21.10 -1.27 -8.79
N THR A 2 -22.29 -0.99 -8.27
CA THR A 2 -22.49 -0.82 -6.80
C THR A 2 -22.17 -2.08 -6.00
N ALA A 3 -22.53 -3.28 -6.44
CA ALA A 3 -22.16 -4.53 -5.77
C ALA A 3 -20.64 -4.78 -5.81
N GLN A 4 -19.98 -4.41 -6.89
CA GLN A 4 -18.52 -4.57 -7.02
C GLN A 4 -17.71 -3.54 -6.21
N LEU A 5 -18.32 -2.42 -5.78
CA LEU A 5 -17.71 -1.51 -4.83
C LEU A 5 -17.69 -2.07 -3.40
N ASP A 6 -18.50 -3.09 -3.09
CA ASP A 6 -18.46 -3.81 -1.81
C ASP A 6 -17.17 -4.62 -1.67
N ASP A 7 -16.58 -5.02 -2.81
CA ASP A 7 -15.30 -5.72 -2.83
C ASP A 7 -14.07 -4.79 -2.70
N LEU A 8 -14.28 -3.47 -2.71
CA LEU A 8 -13.20 -2.50 -2.57
C LEU A 8 -12.84 -2.31 -1.08
N ALA A 9 -11.82 -2.99 -0.64
CA ALA A 9 -11.24 -2.84 0.69
C ALA A 9 -9.83 -2.25 0.57
N ILE A 10 -9.62 -1.07 1.15
CA ILE A 10 -8.37 -0.32 1.11
C ILE A 10 -7.70 -0.43 2.49
N GLU A 11 -6.42 -0.71 2.52
CA GLU A 11 -5.62 -0.72 3.73
C GLU A 11 -4.98 0.66 3.96
N LEU A 12 -4.98 1.13 5.20
CA LEU A 12 -4.39 2.41 5.58
C LEU A 12 -3.05 2.18 6.28
N PRO A 13 -2.00 2.93 5.93
CA PRO A 13 -0.73 2.84 6.61
C PRO A 13 -0.77 3.62 7.94
N SER A 14 -0.36 2.99 9.04
CA SER A 14 -0.31 3.63 10.36
C SER A 14 0.56 4.89 10.34
N TRP A 15 1.67 4.83 9.60
CA TRP A 15 2.66 5.92 9.52
C TRP A 15 2.14 7.17 8.81
N ALA A 16 1.12 7.05 7.95
CA ALA A 16 0.52 8.21 7.31
C ALA A 16 -0.19 9.17 8.29
N PHE A 17 -0.57 8.71 9.47
CA PHE A 17 -1.22 9.53 10.49
C PHE A 17 -0.20 10.27 11.37
N GLY A 18 1.04 9.78 11.45
CA GLY A 18 2.10 10.43 12.18
C GLY A 18 2.75 11.61 11.44
N ASN A 19 3.71 12.26 12.07
CA ASN A 19 4.58 13.24 11.43
C ASN A 19 5.63 12.50 10.60
N SER A 20 5.28 12.13 9.38
CA SER A 20 6.14 11.40 8.45
C SER A 20 6.17 12.07 7.08
N GLY A 21 7.12 11.69 6.27
CA GLY A 21 7.30 12.16 4.91
C GLY A 21 8.69 11.79 4.37
N THR A 22 8.84 11.77 3.06
CA THR A 22 10.08 11.36 2.37
C THR A 22 11.06 12.50 2.14
N ARG A 23 10.83 13.70 2.70
CA ARG A 23 11.65 14.90 2.50
C ARG A 23 12.47 15.25 3.74
N PHE A 24 13.44 16.15 3.59
CA PHE A 24 14.38 16.58 4.65
C PHE A 24 13.70 17.25 5.85
N LYS A 25 12.50 17.79 5.67
CA LYS A 25 11.76 18.45 6.74
C LYS A 25 10.36 17.86 6.86
N VAL A 26 10.06 17.41 8.05
CA VAL A 26 8.71 17.03 8.47
C VAL A 26 8.14 18.15 9.34
N PHE A 27 6.97 18.66 9.00
CA PHE A 27 6.28 19.69 9.78
C PHE A 27 5.32 19.02 10.77
N GLY A 28 5.36 19.47 12.03
CA GLY A 28 4.42 19.01 13.04
C GLY A 28 3.00 19.47 12.74
N THR A 29 2.05 18.55 12.82
CA THR A 29 0.62 18.82 12.66
C THR A 29 -0.08 18.71 14.01
N PRO A 30 -0.96 19.68 14.41
CA PRO A 30 -1.73 19.55 15.65
C PRO A 30 -2.59 18.28 15.67
N GLY A 31 -2.65 17.59 16.82
CA GLY A 31 -3.41 16.36 16.98
C GLY A 31 -2.72 15.11 16.41
N THR A 32 -1.44 15.21 16.05
CA THR A 32 -0.67 14.03 15.60
C THR A 32 -0.70 12.93 16.66
N PRO A 33 -0.95 11.66 16.25
CA PRO A 33 -0.89 10.50 17.13
C PRO A 33 0.45 10.35 17.85
N ARG A 34 0.39 9.95 19.13
CA ARG A 34 1.54 9.72 20.01
C ARG A 34 1.83 8.23 20.19
N THR A 35 0.82 7.39 19.97
CA THR A 35 0.90 5.93 20.13
C THR A 35 0.30 5.24 18.91
N VAL A 36 0.53 3.93 18.78
CA VAL A 36 -0.05 3.14 17.71
C VAL A 36 -1.57 3.05 17.82
N GLU A 37 -2.12 3.04 19.04
CA GLU A 37 -3.57 3.04 19.27
C GLU A 37 -4.20 4.34 18.75
N GLU A 38 -3.56 5.49 18.98
CA GLU A 38 -4.04 6.77 18.41
C GLU A 38 -3.98 6.77 16.88
N LYS A 39 -2.97 6.13 16.26
CA LYS A 39 -2.90 5.95 14.78
C LYS A 39 -4.06 5.07 14.29
N ILE A 40 -4.34 3.97 14.98
CA ILE A 40 -5.46 3.08 14.66
C ILE A 40 -6.81 3.81 14.81
N ALA A 41 -7.00 4.62 15.84
CA ALA A 41 -8.22 5.40 16.03
C ALA A 41 -8.44 6.42 14.91
N ASP A 42 -7.35 7.06 14.41
CA ASP A 42 -7.41 7.96 13.27
C ASP A 42 -7.74 7.21 11.97
N ALA A 43 -7.14 6.04 11.75
CA ALA A 43 -7.45 5.17 10.61
C ALA A 43 -8.91 4.67 10.66
N ALA A 44 -9.38 4.25 11.82
CA ALA A 44 -10.77 3.87 12.05
C ALA A 44 -11.73 5.03 11.76
N THR A 45 -11.30 6.26 12.03
CA THR A 45 -12.08 7.46 11.67
C THR A 45 -12.21 7.61 10.15
N VAL A 46 -11.15 7.35 9.37
CA VAL A 46 -11.24 7.29 7.90
C VAL A 46 -12.25 6.22 7.47
N HIS A 47 -12.15 5.01 8.03
CA HIS A 47 -13.08 3.91 7.73
C HIS A 47 -14.54 4.30 8.03
N ARG A 48 -14.78 4.86 9.22
CA ARG A 48 -16.13 5.28 9.66
C ARG A 48 -16.80 6.24 8.69
N PHE A 49 -16.06 7.14 8.05
CA PHE A 49 -16.61 8.10 7.08
C PHE A 49 -16.69 7.56 5.66
N THR A 50 -15.80 6.65 5.27
CA THR A 50 -15.71 6.14 3.89
C THR A 50 -16.38 4.79 3.69
N GLY A 51 -16.36 3.92 4.70
CA GLY A 51 -16.83 2.53 4.64
C GLY A 51 -15.92 1.58 3.84
N MET A 52 -14.75 2.06 3.36
CA MET A 52 -13.90 1.33 2.42
C MET A 52 -12.47 1.08 2.91
N ALA A 53 -12.16 1.38 4.18
CA ALA A 53 -10.82 1.25 4.72
C ALA A 53 -10.79 0.39 6.01
N PRO A 54 -11.10 -0.93 5.90
CA PRO A 54 -11.32 -1.79 7.07
C PRO A 54 -10.05 -2.26 7.77
N THR A 55 -8.86 -2.03 7.21
CA THR A 55 -7.60 -2.54 7.76
C THR A 55 -6.54 -1.45 7.90
N VAL A 56 -5.63 -1.67 8.86
CA VAL A 56 -4.50 -0.78 9.16
C VAL A 56 -3.20 -1.58 9.13
N ALA A 57 -2.28 -1.19 8.25
CA ALA A 57 -0.93 -1.75 8.18
C ALA A 57 -0.07 -1.19 9.32
N LEU A 58 0.78 -2.03 9.90
CA LEU A 58 1.76 -1.65 10.92
C LEU A 58 3.16 -1.60 10.33
N HIS A 59 4.01 -0.73 10.88
CA HIS A 59 5.42 -0.62 10.51
C HIS A 59 6.31 -0.89 11.73
N ILE A 60 7.10 -1.95 11.68
CA ILE A 60 7.92 -2.41 12.81
C ILE A 60 9.36 -1.96 12.60
N PRO A 61 9.96 -1.22 13.58
CA PRO A 61 9.57 -1.09 14.99
C PRO A 61 8.74 0.15 15.37
N TRP A 62 8.31 0.99 14.44
CA TRP A 62 7.59 2.23 14.76
C TRP A 62 6.27 1.99 15.53
N ASP A 63 5.61 0.86 15.26
CA ASP A 63 4.34 0.45 15.88
C ASP A 63 4.54 -0.73 16.85
N ARG A 64 5.73 -0.83 17.45
CA ARG A 64 6.02 -1.92 18.39
C ARG A 64 5.22 -1.75 19.68
N VAL A 65 4.58 -2.83 20.10
CA VAL A 65 3.91 -2.98 21.40
C VAL A 65 4.31 -4.30 22.05
N ASP A 66 4.03 -4.44 23.35
CA ASP A 66 4.31 -5.67 24.09
C ASP A 66 3.21 -6.73 23.88
N ASP A 67 1.99 -6.32 23.55
CA ASP A 67 0.82 -7.20 23.40
C ASP A 67 0.04 -6.87 22.10
N TYR A 68 0.34 -7.60 21.06
CA TYR A 68 -0.33 -7.45 19.76
C TYR A 68 -1.75 -8.01 19.76
N ALA A 69 -2.09 -8.96 20.65
CA ALA A 69 -3.46 -9.46 20.77
C ALA A 69 -4.36 -8.36 21.38
N ALA A 70 -3.87 -7.63 22.38
CA ALA A 70 -4.58 -6.47 22.93
C ALA A 70 -4.73 -5.35 21.87
N LEU A 71 -3.70 -5.11 21.06
CA LEU A 71 -3.77 -4.13 19.98
C LEU A 71 -4.80 -4.54 18.91
N GLY A 72 -4.88 -5.82 18.57
CA GLY A 72 -5.89 -6.35 17.65
C GLY A 72 -7.31 -6.22 18.19
N ALA A 73 -7.51 -6.48 19.50
CA ALA A 73 -8.80 -6.25 20.16
C ALA A 73 -9.18 -4.77 20.14
N PHE A 74 -8.24 -3.87 20.42
CA PHE A 74 -8.46 -2.42 20.33
C PHE A 74 -8.87 -1.99 18.91
N ALA A 75 -8.20 -2.50 17.88
CA ALA A 75 -8.56 -2.21 16.49
C ALA A 75 -9.99 -2.67 16.17
N ALA A 76 -10.35 -3.90 16.60
CA ALA A 76 -11.68 -4.45 16.39
C ALA A 76 -12.78 -3.64 17.11
N GLU A 77 -12.53 -3.15 18.33
CA GLU A 77 -13.46 -2.26 19.05
C GLU A 77 -13.71 -0.95 18.30
N HIS A 78 -12.74 -0.50 17.48
CA HIS A 78 -12.85 0.69 16.64
C HIS A 78 -13.39 0.38 15.22
N GLY A 79 -13.72 -0.88 14.92
CA GLY A 79 -14.31 -1.30 13.65
C GLY A 79 -13.31 -1.49 12.52
N VAL A 80 -12.02 -1.69 12.84
CA VAL A 80 -10.95 -2.01 11.86
C VAL A 80 -10.16 -3.24 12.33
N ALA A 81 -9.37 -3.82 11.43
CA ALA A 81 -8.48 -4.92 11.74
C ALA A 81 -7.02 -4.53 11.47
N LEU A 82 -6.08 -5.26 12.10
CA LEU A 82 -4.67 -5.14 11.76
C LEU A 82 -4.41 -5.86 10.42
N GLY A 83 -3.67 -5.22 9.54
CA GLY A 83 -3.38 -5.69 8.20
C GLY A 83 -1.91 -6.08 8.01
N THR A 84 -1.30 -5.60 6.93
CA THR A 84 0.08 -5.88 6.53
C THR A 84 1.08 -5.50 7.64
N ILE A 85 2.10 -6.34 7.84
CA ILE A 85 3.26 -6.00 8.67
C ILE A 85 4.42 -5.57 7.77
N ASN A 86 4.85 -4.32 7.91
CA ASN A 86 5.97 -3.74 7.17
C ASN A 86 7.24 -3.78 8.02
N SER A 87 8.33 -4.29 7.45
CA SER A 87 9.63 -4.35 8.12
C SER A 87 10.47 -3.11 7.89
N ASN A 88 11.30 -2.74 8.87
CA ASN A 88 12.25 -1.64 8.75
C ASN A 88 13.69 -2.18 8.89
N THR A 89 14.39 -2.23 7.77
CA THR A 89 15.80 -2.58 7.69
C THR A 89 16.61 -1.50 6.99
N PHE A 90 16.23 -0.22 7.20
CA PHE A 90 16.84 0.92 6.50
C PHE A 90 17.22 2.10 7.42
N GLN A 91 16.84 2.09 8.70
CA GLN A 91 17.12 3.20 9.63
C GLN A 91 18.28 2.94 10.59
N ASP A 92 18.63 1.67 10.87
CA ASP A 92 19.73 1.35 11.76
C ASP A 92 21.07 1.64 11.08
N ASP A 93 22.01 2.21 11.81
CA ASP A 93 23.35 2.59 11.32
C ASP A 93 24.14 1.40 10.76
N ASP A 94 23.88 0.18 11.26
CA ASP A 94 24.50 -1.05 10.75
C ASP A 94 24.13 -1.29 9.28
N TYR A 95 22.99 -0.78 8.80
CA TYR A 95 22.49 -0.98 7.44
C TYR A 95 23.04 0.01 6.41
N LYS A 96 24.00 0.85 6.78
CA LYS A 96 24.63 1.83 5.89
C LYS A 96 25.11 1.24 4.56
N PHE A 97 25.58 0.00 4.55
CA PHE A 97 26.05 -0.70 3.34
C PHE A 97 25.10 -1.81 2.86
N GLY A 98 23.87 -1.75 3.30
CA GLY A 98 22.82 -2.73 3.04
C GLY A 98 22.41 -3.50 4.28
N SER A 99 21.27 -4.12 4.22
CA SER A 99 20.69 -4.98 5.25
C SER A 99 20.78 -6.46 4.83
N LEU A 100 19.84 -6.95 4.04
CA LEU A 100 19.82 -8.32 3.50
C LEU A 100 20.94 -8.58 2.48
N THR A 101 21.50 -7.52 1.89
CA THR A 101 22.61 -7.59 0.92
C THR A 101 23.97 -7.30 1.50
N HIS A 102 24.06 -6.98 2.80
CA HIS A 102 25.30 -6.59 3.47
C HIS A 102 26.39 -7.67 3.36
N VAL A 103 27.66 -7.26 3.20
CA VAL A 103 28.80 -8.18 3.10
C VAL A 103 29.05 -8.95 4.40
N ASP A 104 28.85 -8.29 5.56
CA ASP A 104 28.94 -8.91 6.87
C ASP A 104 27.72 -9.80 7.15
N LYS A 105 27.99 -11.08 7.43
CA LYS A 105 26.95 -12.06 7.76
C LYS A 105 26.17 -11.71 9.03
N THR A 106 26.84 -11.05 10.00
CA THR A 106 26.21 -10.67 11.28
C THR A 106 25.13 -9.62 11.04
N VAL A 107 25.40 -8.64 10.18
CA VAL A 107 24.43 -7.60 9.81
C VAL A 107 23.26 -8.21 9.02
N ARG A 108 23.54 -9.12 8.07
CA ARG A 108 22.47 -9.84 7.36
C ARG A 108 21.61 -10.66 8.31
N GLN A 109 22.22 -11.36 9.28
CA GLN A 109 21.45 -12.15 10.25
C GLN A 109 20.56 -11.25 11.11
N LYS A 110 21.07 -10.09 11.58
CA LYS A 110 20.26 -9.09 12.29
C LYS A 110 19.04 -8.65 11.47
N ALA A 111 19.21 -8.41 10.18
CA ALA A 111 18.10 -8.06 9.29
C ALA A 111 17.12 -9.23 9.10
N ILE A 112 17.61 -10.46 8.92
CA ILE A 112 16.78 -11.67 8.83
C ILE A 112 15.99 -11.84 10.13
N ASP A 113 16.62 -11.75 11.30
CA ASP A 113 16.00 -11.90 12.61
C ASP A 113 14.88 -10.86 12.82
N HIS A 114 15.05 -9.63 12.30
CA HIS A 114 14.01 -8.62 12.33
C HIS A 114 12.77 -9.05 11.50
N HIS A 115 12.97 -9.63 10.31
CA HIS A 115 11.86 -10.14 9.49
C HIS A 115 11.18 -11.35 10.15
N LEU A 116 11.94 -12.22 10.82
CA LEU A 116 11.36 -13.33 11.58
C LEU A 116 10.50 -12.82 12.75
N ALA A 117 10.96 -11.77 13.44
CA ALA A 117 10.14 -11.11 14.47
C ALA A 117 8.87 -10.47 13.88
N CYS A 118 8.91 -9.94 12.66
CA CYS A 118 7.71 -9.47 11.96
C CYS A 118 6.75 -10.62 11.64
N ILE A 119 7.24 -11.80 11.26
CA ILE A 119 6.42 -13.01 11.04
C ILE A 119 5.76 -13.45 12.36
N ASP A 120 6.48 -13.39 13.48
CA ASP A 120 5.92 -13.69 14.80
C ASP A 120 4.79 -12.72 15.16
N ILE A 121 4.91 -11.44 14.78
CA ILE A 121 3.84 -10.45 14.93
C ILE A 121 2.65 -10.82 14.04
N MET A 122 2.88 -11.21 12.78
CA MET A 122 1.81 -11.67 11.89
C MET A 122 1.02 -12.84 12.51
N ASN A 123 1.71 -13.79 13.13
CA ASN A 123 1.06 -14.92 13.83
C ASN A 123 0.17 -14.46 15.00
N GLN A 124 0.54 -13.38 15.68
CA GLN A 124 -0.24 -12.84 16.82
C GLN A 124 -1.42 -11.99 16.36
N THR A 125 -1.30 -11.31 15.22
CA THR A 125 -2.31 -10.38 14.70
C THR A 125 -3.26 -11.00 13.69
N GLY A 126 -2.94 -12.20 13.19
CA GLY A 126 -3.64 -12.80 12.06
C GLY A 126 -3.33 -12.10 10.73
N SER A 127 -2.28 -11.30 10.67
CA SER A 127 -1.85 -10.60 9.46
C SER A 127 -1.35 -11.59 8.41
N ARG A 128 -1.66 -11.30 7.15
CA ARG A 128 -1.34 -12.19 6.04
C ARG A 128 -0.03 -11.84 5.35
N ASP A 129 0.29 -10.57 5.21
CA ASP A 129 1.36 -10.10 4.37
C ASP A 129 2.53 -9.55 5.21
N LEU A 130 3.74 -10.11 4.98
CA LEU A 130 5.01 -9.51 5.35
C LEU A 130 5.47 -8.66 4.16
N LYS A 131 5.49 -7.34 4.30
CA LYS A 131 6.02 -6.45 3.28
C LYS A 131 7.48 -6.14 3.57
N ILE A 132 8.30 -6.30 2.54
CA ILE A 132 9.73 -6.05 2.57
C ILE A 132 10.06 -4.97 1.54
N TRP A 133 10.43 -3.80 2.02
CA TRP A 133 11.07 -2.74 1.25
C TRP A 133 12.52 -2.58 1.72
N LEU A 134 13.46 -2.44 0.78
CA LEU A 134 14.88 -2.36 1.06
C LEU A 134 15.47 -1.06 0.54
N ALA A 135 16.23 -0.37 1.40
CA ALA A 135 17.08 0.75 1.01
C ALA A 135 18.48 0.30 0.55
N ASP A 136 18.71 -1.00 0.52
CA ASP A 136 19.95 -1.63 0.07
C ASP A 136 20.27 -1.24 -1.36
N GLY A 137 21.54 -0.94 -1.66
CA GLY A 137 21.89 -0.53 -3.02
C GLY A 137 23.38 -0.32 -3.23
N THR A 138 23.72 0.00 -4.50
CA THR A 138 25.06 0.43 -4.90
C THR A 138 24.97 1.27 -6.18
N ASN A 139 25.66 2.42 -6.20
CA ASN A 139 25.58 3.37 -7.32
C ASN A 139 26.48 2.99 -8.49
N TYR A 140 27.52 2.21 -8.26
CA TYR A 140 28.50 1.79 -9.29
C TYR A 140 29.34 0.59 -8.83
N PRO A 141 29.91 -0.20 -9.74
CA PRO A 141 30.62 -1.44 -9.41
C PRO A 141 31.81 -1.27 -8.44
N GLY A 142 32.47 -0.11 -8.44
CA GLY A 142 33.56 0.18 -7.51
C GLY A 142 33.13 0.41 -6.07
N GLN A 143 31.86 0.72 -5.83
CA GLN A 143 31.29 0.88 -4.50
C GLN A 143 30.91 -0.47 -3.87
N GLY A 144 30.51 -1.44 -4.68
CA GLY A 144 30.16 -2.78 -4.22
C GLY A 144 30.06 -3.77 -5.35
N ASP A 145 30.16 -5.05 -5.00
CA ASP A 145 29.96 -6.16 -5.95
C ASP A 145 28.46 -6.38 -6.19
N ILE A 146 27.99 -5.92 -7.34
CA ILE A 146 26.57 -5.97 -7.73
C ILE A 146 26.06 -7.41 -7.76
N ARG A 147 26.81 -8.38 -8.33
CA ARG A 147 26.39 -9.77 -8.39
C ARG A 147 26.33 -10.41 -7.01
N GLY A 148 27.38 -10.23 -6.21
CA GLY A 148 27.41 -10.74 -4.85
C GLY A 148 26.33 -10.15 -3.96
N ARG A 149 25.86 -8.91 -4.21
CA ARG A 149 24.71 -8.33 -3.52
C ARG A 149 23.42 -9.06 -3.89
N GLN A 150 23.20 -9.34 -5.18
CA GLN A 150 22.03 -10.11 -5.63
C GLN A 150 22.03 -11.55 -5.11
N ASP A 151 23.18 -12.21 -5.06
CA ASP A 151 23.32 -13.55 -4.48
C ASP A 151 22.94 -13.54 -2.99
N ARG A 152 23.48 -12.58 -2.22
CA ARG A 152 23.15 -12.42 -0.79
C ARG A 152 21.69 -12.06 -0.55
N LEU A 153 21.09 -11.25 -1.43
CA LEU A 153 19.66 -10.93 -1.38
C LEU A 153 18.83 -12.22 -1.54
N ALA A 154 19.11 -13.00 -2.57
CA ALA A 154 18.40 -14.25 -2.82
C ALA A 154 18.52 -15.23 -1.65
N GLU A 155 19.73 -15.40 -1.08
CA GLU A 155 19.96 -16.24 0.10
C GLU A 155 19.16 -15.75 1.32
N SER A 156 19.17 -14.45 1.58
CA SER A 156 18.49 -13.85 2.73
C SER A 156 16.97 -13.93 2.60
N LEU A 157 16.42 -13.63 1.41
CA LEU A 157 14.98 -13.76 1.14
C LEU A 157 14.53 -15.22 1.26
N ALA A 158 15.33 -16.18 0.78
CA ALA A 158 15.04 -17.62 0.92
C ALA A 158 15.00 -18.05 2.40
N ALA A 159 15.94 -17.54 3.22
CA ALA A 159 15.96 -17.81 4.65
C ALA A 159 14.70 -17.28 5.36
N ILE A 160 14.23 -16.08 5.01
CA ILE A 160 12.99 -15.49 5.56
C ILE A 160 11.77 -16.28 5.07
N TYR A 161 11.70 -16.58 3.77
CA TYR A 161 10.55 -17.23 3.14
C TYR A 161 10.21 -18.61 3.73
N GLN A 162 11.20 -19.34 4.23
CA GLN A 162 11.00 -20.64 4.89
C GLN A 162 10.16 -20.55 6.17
N HIS A 163 10.05 -19.36 6.77
CA HIS A 163 9.28 -19.12 7.99
C HIS A 163 7.90 -18.53 7.72
N VAL A 164 7.59 -18.13 6.49
CA VAL A 164 6.26 -17.66 6.09
C VAL A 164 5.27 -18.81 6.16
N GLY A 165 4.18 -18.65 6.91
CA GLY A 165 3.13 -19.66 7.07
C GLY A 165 2.37 -19.96 5.78
N ASP A 166 1.60 -21.05 5.75
CA ASP A 166 0.87 -21.46 4.55
C ASP A 166 -0.20 -20.44 4.12
N ASP A 167 -0.80 -19.74 5.08
CA ASP A 167 -1.80 -18.69 4.85
C ASP A 167 -1.18 -17.29 4.74
N GLN A 168 0.14 -17.20 4.83
CA GLN A 168 0.87 -15.94 4.78
C GLN A 168 1.61 -15.75 3.48
N ARG A 169 1.99 -14.51 3.17
CA ARG A 169 2.77 -14.15 2.00
C ARG A 169 3.94 -13.25 2.37
N MET A 170 5.00 -13.35 1.60
CA MET A 170 6.09 -12.39 1.57
C MET A 170 5.93 -11.51 0.33
N VAL A 171 5.87 -10.23 0.51
CA VAL A 171 5.62 -9.26 -0.56
C VAL A 171 6.83 -8.34 -0.68
N LEU A 172 7.54 -8.42 -1.82
CA LEU A 172 8.77 -7.67 -2.08
C LEU A 172 8.46 -6.42 -2.89
N GLU A 173 8.66 -5.27 -2.27
CA GLU A 173 8.51 -3.97 -2.87
C GLU A 173 9.80 -3.53 -3.55
N TYR A 174 9.68 -2.87 -4.70
CA TYR A 174 10.81 -2.31 -5.45
C TYR A 174 10.76 -0.79 -5.44
N LYS A 175 11.94 -0.19 -5.47
CA LYS A 175 12.13 1.25 -5.60
C LYS A 175 13.46 1.54 -6.29
N PHE A 176 13.48 2.44 -7.25
CA PHE A 176 14.66 2.62 -8.11
C PHE A 176 15.79 3.45 -7.46
N PHE A 177 15.50 4.24 -6.40
CA PHE A 177 16.49 5.02 -5.65
C PHE A 177 16.02 5.29 -4.21
N GLU A 178 16.89 5.89 -3.36
CA GLU A 178 16.66 6.26 -1.95
C GLU A 178 16.68 5.08 -0.96
N PRO A 179 16.86 5.39 0.34
CA PRO A 179 17.14 6.70 0.92
C PRO A 179 18.60 7.18 0.76
N ALA A 180 19.57 6.28 0.65
CA ALA A 180 20.99 6.65 0.56
C ALA A 180 21.63 6.34 -0.79
N MET A 181 20.97 5.53 -1.62
CA MET A 181 21.49 5.06 -2.91
C MET A 181 20.67 5.59 -4.08
N TYR A 182 21.35 5.95 -5.17
CA TYR A 182 20.69 6.31 -6.42
C TYR A 182 20.32 5.09 -7.28
N MET A 183 20.73 3.90 -6.86
CA MET A 183 20.35 2.62 -7.42
C MET A 183 20.20 1.63 -6.28
N THR A 184 18.98 1.18 -6.03
CA THR A 184 18.71 0.13 -5.04
C THR A 184 19.00 -1.26 -5.60
N ASP A 185 19.09 -2.28 -4.75
CA ASP A 185 19.28 -3.66 -5.18
C ASP A 185 18.01 -4.29 -5.78
N VAL A 186 16.83 -3.68 -5.52
CA VAL A 186 15.55 -4.05 -6.14
C VAL A 186 14.96 -2.82 -6.84
N PRO A 187 15.52 -2.38 -7.99
CA PRO A 187 15.20 -1.08 -8.57
C PRO A 187 13.90 -1.04 -9.37
N ASP A 188 13.40 -2.20 -9.79
CA ASP A 188 12.26 -2.31 -10.69
C ASP A 188 11.46 -3.60 -10.48
N TRP A 189 10.26 -3.61 -11.08
CA TRP A 189 9.35 -4.75 -10.99
C TRP A 189 9.95 -6.06 -11.54
N GLY A 190 10.80 -5.98 -12.57
CA GLY A 190 11.43 -7.15 -13.18
C GLY A 190 12.42 -7.80 -12.21
N THR A 191 13.24 -7.01 -11.52
CA THR A 191 14.15 -7.50 -10.48
C THR A 191 13.37 -8.10 -9.32
N SER A 192 12.33 -7.44 -8.80
CA SER A 192 11.46 -7.99 -7.76
C SER A 192 10.80 -9.29 -8.21
N PHE A 193 10.27 -9.33 -9.45
CA PHE A 193 9.66 -10.52 -10.04
C PHE A 193 10.62 -11.73 -10.10
N VAL A 194 11.89 -11.50 -10.49
CA VAL A 194 12.90 -12.56 -10.54
C VAL A 194 13.13 -13.14 -9.14
N GLN A 195 13.31 -12.30 -8.12
CA GLN A 195 13.52 -12.73 -6.74
C GLN A 195 12.31 -13.53 -6.20
N VAL A 196 11.09 -12.99 -6.31
CA VAL A 196 9.90 -13.67 -5.78
C VAL A 196 9.53 -14.93 -6.55
N SER A 197 9.85 -15.01 -7.84
CA SER A 197 9.59 -16.20 -8.65
C SER A 197 10.49 -17.38 -8.27
N ALA A 198 11.72 -17.11 -7.83
CA ALA A 198 12.64 -18.12 -7.35
C ALA A 198 12.23 -18.72 -5.99
N LEU A 199 11.40 -18.04 -5.20
CA LEU A 199 11.02 -18.45 -3.86
C LEU A 199 9.79 -19.37 -3.84
N GLY A 200 8.75 -19.09 -4.64
CA GLY A 200 7.53 -19.87 -4.70
C GLY A 200 6.25 -19.05 -4.76
N GLU A 201 5.10 -19.72 -4.64
CA GLU A 201 3.78 -19.11 -4.89
C GLU A 201 3.39 -18.03 -3.87
N ARG A 202 3.83 -18.16 -2.62
CA ARG A 202 3.52 -17.22 -1.55
C ARG A 202 4.43 -15.98 -1.54
N ALA A 203 5.43 -15.92 -2.42
CA ALA A 203 6.23 -14.74 -2.65
C ALA A 203 5.65 -13.92 -3.81
N LYS A 204 5.35 -12.66 -3.57
CA LYS A 204 4.66 -11.75 -4.49
C LYS A 204 5.40 -10.42 -4.59
N VAL A 205 5.07 -9.65 -5.61
CA VAL A 205 5.55 -8.28 -5.82
C VAL A 205 4.58 -7.28 -5.19
N CYS A 206 5.10 -6.28 -4.49
CA CYS A 206 4.39 -5.05 -4.19
C CYS A 206 4.67 -4.02 -5.28
N LEU A 207 3.62 -3.41 -5.81
CA LEU A 207 3.71 -2.32 -6.76
C LEU A 207 3.34 -1.01 -6.07
N ASP A 208 4.36 -0.21 -5.75
CA ASP A 208 4.15 1.18 -5.35
C ASP A 208 4.04 2.07 -6.60
N THR A 209 2.99 2.89 -6.65
CA THR A 209 2.71 3.73 -7.82
C THR A 209 3.66 4.91 -7.94
N GLY A 210 4.35 5.31 -6.86
CA GLY A 210 5.39 6.35 -6.81
C GLY A 210 6.78 5.86 -7.23
N HIS A 211 7.06 4.56 -7.12
CA HIS A 211 8.39 3.98 -7.29
C HIS A 211 8.80 3.74 -8.75
N HIS A 212 8.42 4.64 -9.64
CA HIS A 212 8.70 4.52 -11.08
C HIS A 212 9.29 5.81 -11.65
N ALA A 213 10.15 5.66 -12.63
CA ALA A 213 10.62 6.80 -13.41
C ALA A 213 9.45 7.50 -14.13
N PRO A 214 9.52 8.83 -14.38
CA PRO A 214 8.52 9.53 -15.17
C PRO A 214 8.27 8.85 -16.52
N GLY A 215 7.00 8.71 -16.91
CA GLY A 215 6.61 8.09 -18.17
C GLY A 215 6.53 6.57 -18.17
N THR A 216 6.79 5.91 -17.05
CA THR A 216 6.59 4.44 -16.94
C THR A 216 5.12 4.09 -17.12
N ASN A 217 4.84 3.11 -17.97
CA ASN A 217 3.51 2.53 -18.15
C ASN A 217 3.23 1.54 -17.02
N ILE A 218 2.55 2.02 -15.95
CA ILE A 218 2.30 1.23 -14.75
C ILE A 218 1.19 0.21 -14.98
N GLU A 219 0.14 0.53 -15.73
CA GLU A 219 -0.94 -0.40 -16.06
C GLU A 219 -0.43 -1.62 -16.84
N PHE A 220 0.61 -1.47 -17.66
CA PHE A 220 1.28 -2.61 -18.29
C PHE A 220 1.93 -3.55 -17.26
N ILE A 221 2.61 -2.97 -16.25
CA ILE A 221 3.25 -3.75 -15.18
C ILE A 221 2.18 -4.51 -14.39
N VAL A 222 1.07 -3.83 -14.05
CA VAL A 222 -0.09 -4.44 -13.36
C VAL A 222 -0.63 -5.62 -14.16
N ALA A 223 -0.92 -5.44 -15.44
CA ALA A 223 -1.42 -6.49 -16.32
C ALA A 223 -0.46 -7.69 -16.39
N GLN A 224 0.87 -7.45 -16.49
CA GLN A 224 1.86 -8.52 -16.52
C GLN A 224 1.94 -9.28 -15.20
N LEU A 225 2.01 -8.59 -14.06
CA LEU A 225 2.13 -9.23 -12.76
C LEU A 225 0.85 -10.00 -12.38
N LEU A 226 -0.33 -9.51 -12.74
CA LEU A 226 -1.60 -10.23 -12.58
C LEU A 226 -1.63 -11.49 -13.45
N ARG A 227 -1.28 -11.38 -14.75
CA ARG A 227 -1.22 -12.52 -15.67
C ARG A 227 -0.25 -13.61 -15.19
N LEU A 228 0.82 -13.23 -14.52
CA LEU A 228 1.84 -14.14 -13.97
C LEU A 228 1.51 -14.63 -12.55
N GLY A 229 0.40 -14.18 -11.96
CA GLY A 229 0.01 -14.52 -10.59
C GLY A 229 0.97 -14.01 -9.52
N LYS A 230 1.72 -12.93 -9.80
CA LYS A 230 2.77 -12.42 -8.91
C LYS A 230 2.50 -11.04 -8.32
N LEU A 231 1.43 -10.34 -8.70
CA LEU A 231 1.01 -9.13 -8.00
C LEU A 231 0.38 -9.51 -6.66
N GLY A 232 0.95 -9.07 -5.56
CA GLY A 232 0.45 -9.35 -4.21
C GLY A 232 -0.18 -8.13 -3.53
N SER A 233 0.39 -6.95 -3.78
CA SER A 233 -0.04 -5.73 -3.10
C SER A 233 0.22 -4.52 -3.98
N PHE A 234 -0.58 -3.49 -3.74
CA PHE A 234 -0.31 -2.12 -4.15
C PHE A 234 0.07 -1.27 -2.95
N ASP A 235 0.89 -0.24 -3.21
CA ASP A 235 1.08 0.94 -2.41
C ASP A 235 0.70 2.16 -3.25
N PHE A 236 -0.54 2.63 -3.04
CA PHE A 236 -1.09 3.72 -3.82
C PHE A 236 -0.68 5.07 -3.29
N ASN A 237 -0.10 5.89 -4.13
CA ASN A 237 0.14 7.31 -3.95
C ASN A 237 0.07 8.02 -5.31
N SER A 238 0.36 9.29 -5.36
CA SER A 238 0.57 10.04 -6.60
C SER A 238 1.95 10.67 -6.61
N ARG A 239 2.49 10.86 -7.81
CA ARG A 239 3.80 11.46 -8.04
C ARG A 239 3.81 12.37 -9.25
N PHE A 240 4.71 13.33 -9.26
CA PHE A 240 5.11 14.05 -10.47
C PHE A 240 6.48 13.59 -10.95
N TYR A 241 7.43 13.41 -10.05
CA TYR A 241 8.83 13.14 -10.39
C TYR A 241 9.29 11.75 -9.95
N ALA A 242 9.02 11.40 -8.72
CA ALA A 242 9.46 10.15 -8.13
C ALA A 242 8.55 9.80 -6.94
N ASP A 243 9.12 9.41 -5.82
CA ASP A 243 8.46 9.08 -4.57
C ASP A 243 7.91 10.33 -3.87
N ASP A 244 6.88 10.91 -4.43
CA ASP A 244 6.30 12.16 -3.93
C ASP A 244 5.25 11.94 -2.85
N ASP A 245 4.71 10.73 -2.71
CA ASP A 245 3.71 10.28 -1.72
C ASP A 245 2.48 11.18 -1.62
N LEU A 246 2.06 11.76 -2.74
CA LEU A 246 0.94 12.68 -2.79
C LEU A 246 -0.40 11.94 -2.66
N ILE A 247 -1.46 12.71 -2.41
CA ILE A 247 -2.84 12.21 -2.40
C ILE A 247 -3.09 11.39 -3.67
N VAL A 248 -3.58 10.17 -3.50
CA VAL A 248 -3.80 9.23 -4.60
C VAL A 248 -4.71 9.82 -5.68
N GLY A 249 -4.28 9.72 -6.93
CA GLY A 249 -5.00 10.26 -8.08
C GLY A 249 -4.95 11.79 -8.21
N ALA A 250 -4.20 12.51 -7.38
CA ALA A 250 -4.11 13.97 -7.47
C ALA A 250 -3.26 14.46 -8.64
N ALA A 251 -2.18 13.74 -8.99
CA ALA A 251 -1.28 14.12 -10.07
C ALA A 251 -1.73 13.58 -11.43
N ASP A 252 -2.13 12.31 -11.50
CA ASP A 252 -2.60 11.66 -12.73
C ASP A 252 -3.80 10.74 -12.46
N PRO A 253 -5.03 11.28 -12.41
CA PRO A 253 -6.22 10.47 -12.19
C PRO A 253 -6.49 9.49 -13.35
N PHE A 254 -6.06 9.80 -14.56
CA PHE A 254 -6.23 8.90 -15.70
C PHE A 254 -5.31 7.67 -15.58
N GLN A 255 -4.10 7.81 -15.04
CA GLN A 255 -3.23 6.67 -14.76
C GLN A 255 -3.88 5.75 -13.70
N LEU A 256 -4.42 6.32 -12.63
CA LEU A 256 -5.13 5.53 -11.60
C LEU A 256 -6.33 4.79 -12.19
N PHE A 257 -7.10 5.43 -13.06
CA PHE A 257 -8.21 4.77 -13.78
C PHE A 257 -7.72 3.57 -14.60
N ARG A 258 -6.64 3.73 -15.38
CA ARG A 258 -6.08 2.64 -16.21
C ARG A 258 -5.55 1.49 -15.35
N ILE A 259 -4.90 1.80 -14.23
CA ILE A 259 -4.46 0.80 -13.25
C ILE A 259 -5.66 0.02 -12.72
N MET A 260 -6.71 0.69 -12.23
CA MET A 260 -7.89 0.04 -11.70
C MET A 260 -8.65 -0.76 -12.77
N PHE A 261 -8.63 -0.32 -14.02
CA PHE A 261 -9.18 -1.09 -15.13
C PHE A 261 -8.45 -2.44 -15.31
N GLU A 262 -7.12 -2.47 -15.28
CA GLU A 262 -6.36 -3.72 -15.37
C GLU A 262 -6.52 -4.58 -14.11
N VAL A 263 -6.64 -3.98 -12.92
CA VAL A 263 -6.96 -4.71 -11.68
C VAL A 263 -8.29 -5.44 -11.82
N ILE A 264 -9.34 -4.76 -12.31
CA ILE A 264 -10.68 -5.36 -12.49
C ILE A 264 -10.63 -6.47 -13.53
N ARG A 265 -10.02 -6.24 -14.69
CA ARG A 265 -9.87 -7.24 -15.75
C ARG A 265 -9.10 -8.48 -15.30
N GLY A 266 -8.14 -8.32 -14.43
CA GLY A 266 -7.34 -9.41 -13.86
C GLY A 266 -7.99 -10.12 -12.67
N GLY A 267 -9.26 -9.83 -12.34
CA GLY A 267 -9.96 -10.43 -11.19
C GLY A 267 -9.48 -9.91 -9.83
N GLY A 268 -8.77 -8.78 -9.82
CA GLY A 268 -8.12 -8.25 -8.61
C GLY A 268 -9.08 -7.76 -7.51
N LEU A 269 -10.38 -7.65 -7.80
CA LEU A 269 -11.41 -7.29 -6.82
C LEU A 269 -12.38 -8.43 -6.48
N GLU A 270 -12.30 -9.57 -7.15
CA GLU A 270 -13.28 -10.65 -7.00
C GLU A 270 -13.22 -11.29 -5.61
N GLY A 271 -14.38 -11.44 -4.97
CA GLY A 271 -14.57 -12.15 -3.71
C GLY A 271 -13.95 -11.52 -2.47
N ARG A 272 -13.56 -10.25 -2.51
CA ARG A 272 -12.94 -9.56 -1.35
C ARG A 272 -13.96 -9.21 -0.25
N GLY A 273 -15.23 -9.00 -0.61
CA GLY A 273 -16.31 -8.69 0.34
C GLY A 273 -16.75 -9.84 1.24
N GLU A 274 -16.38 -11.07 0.93
CA GLU A 274 -16.78 -12.27 1.69
C GLU A 274 -15.83 -12.62 2.85
N ARG A 275 -14.81 -11.82 3.12
CA ARG A 275 -13.78 -12.08 4.15
C ARG A 275 -14.21 -11.85 5.60
N SER A 276 -15.43 -11.35 5.86
CA SER A 276 -15.87 -11.01 7.23
C SER A 276 -16.16 -12.22 8.13
N ASP A 277 -16.20 -13.43 7.60
CA ASP A 277 -16.72 -14.61 8.32
C ASP A 277 -15.75 -15.80 8.42
N GLY A 278 -14.48 -15.64 8.04
CA GLY A 278 -13.43 -16.67 8.28
C GLY A 278 -13.48 -17.89 7.36
N GLU A 279 -14.42 -17.98 6.42
CA GLU A 279 -14.43 -19.00 5.38
C GLU A 279 -14.03 -18.36 4.03
N GLY A 280 -12.73 -18.43 3.71
CA GLY A 280 -12.17 -17.86 2.50
C GLY A 280 -12.72 -18.51 1.24
N GLY A 281 -13.63 -17.84 0.55
CA GLY A 281 -13.86 -18.04 -0.87
C GLY A 281 -12.58 -17.73 -1.65
N ALA A 282 -12.42 -18.29 -2.86
CA ALA A 282 -11.29 -18.07 -3.76
C ALA A 282 -11.24 -16.60 -4.30
N GLY A 283 -11.45 -15.61 -3.44
CA GLY A 283 -11.42 -14.20 -3.78
C GLY A 283 -10.01 -13.72 -4.08
N SER A 284 -9.90 -12.56 -4.74
CA SER A 284 -8.63 -11.96 -5.06
C SER A 284 -7.76 -11.76 -3.83
N ASP A 285 -6.55 -12.27 -3.90
CA ASP A 285 -5.53 -12.15 -2.86
C ASP A 285 -4.82 -10.79 -2.86
N LEU A 286 -5.17 -9.90 -3.78
CA LEU A 286 -4.51 -8.62 -3.98
C LEU A 286 -4.80 -7.64 -2.83
N ALA A 287 -3.79 -7.19 -2.11
CA ALA A 287 -3.92 -6.14 -1.12
C ALA A 287 -3.86 -4.75 -1.80
N LEU A 288 -4.77 -3.85 -1.41
CA LEU A 288 -4.81 -2.47 -1.90
C LEU A 288 -4.50 -1.55 -0.72
N MET A 289 -3.23 -1.18 -0.55
CA MET A 289 -2.80 -0.26 0.51
C MET A 289 -2.59 1.13 -0.06
N LEU A 290 -2.83 2.16 0.73
CA LEU A 290 -2.34 3.50 0.47
C LEU A 290 -0.91 3.63 1.02
N ASP A 291 -0.05 4.35 0.32
CA ASP A 291 1.22 4.83 0.88
C ASP A 291 1.36 6.35 0.72
N GLN A 292 0.23 7.04 0.64
CA GLN A 292 0.18 8.49 0.70
C GLN A 292 0.51 8.93 2.12
N CYS A 293 1.65 9.57 2.31
CA CYS A 293 2.12 10.04 3.62
C CYS A 293 2.74 11.46 3.58
N HIS A 294 2.36 12.28 2.62
CA HIS A 294 2.83 13.64 2.48
C HIS A 294 2.52 14.48 3.72
N ASN A 295 3.43 15.38 4.11
CA ASN A 295 3.38 16.06 5.40
C ASN A 295 2.85 17.50 5.37
N VAL A 296 2.31 17.96 4.25
CA VAL A 296 1.73 19.30 4.11
C VAL A 296 0.23 19.29 4.37
N GLU A 297 -0.47 18.29 3.85
CA GLU A 297 -1.90 18.12 4.04
C GLU A 297 -2.23 17.61 5.45
N ALA A 298 -3.42 17.98 5.94
CA ALA A 298 -3.97 17.39 7.15
C ALA A 298 -4.18 15.87 6.94
N LYS A 299 -3.70 15.06 7.89
CA LYS A 299 -3.53 13.61 7.72
C LYS A 299 -4.83 12.87 7.44
N ILE A 300 -5.81 12.98 8.33
CA ILE A 300 -7.08 12.25 8.19
C ILE A 300 -7.85 12.69 6.94
N PRO A 301 -8.06 14.00 6.66
CA PRO A 301 -8.70 14.42 5.41
C PRO A 301 -7.94 13.98 4.16
N GLY A 302 -6.60 13.95 4.20
CA GLY A 302 -5.77 13.45 3.10
C GLY A 302 -6.06 11.98 2.80
N GLN A 303 -6.12 11.12 3.84
CA GLN A 303 -6.47 9.71 3.68
C GLN A 303 -7.91 9.52 3.20
N ILE A 304 -8.89 10.27 3.74
CA ILE A 304 -10.27 10.24 3.24
C ILE A 304 -10.29 10.58 1.74
N ARG A 305 -9.58 11.64 1.32
CA ARG A 305 -9.52 12.04 -0.09
C ARG A 305 -8.92 10.92 -0.97
N SER A 306 -7.85 10.29 -0.54
CA SER A 306 -7.23 9.18 -1.28
C SER A 306 -8.18 8.00 -1.45
N VAL A 307 -8.87 7.58 -0.38
CA VAL A 307 -9.89 6.51 -0.44
C VAL A 307 -11.00 6.87 -1.44
N LEU A 308 -11.50 8.11 -1.40
CA LEU A 308 -12.54 8.58 -2.33
C LEU A 308 -12.07 8.57 -3.79
N ASN A 309 -10.82 8.99 -4.04
CA ASN A 309 -10.27 9.00 -5.40
C ASN A 309 -10.09 7.58 -5.95
N VAL A 310 -9.61 6.63 -5.14
CA VAL A 310 -9.54 5.22 -5.55
C VAL A 310 -10.94 4.68 -5.85
N ALA A 311 -11.92 4.94 -4.99
CA ALA A 311 -13.30 4.50 -5.19
C ALA A 311 -13.92 5.07 -6.48
N GLU A 312 -13.71 6.37 -6.76
CA GLU A 312 -14.23 7.01 -7.98
C GLU A 312 -13.56 6.45 -9.25
N MET A 313 -12.24 6.22 -9.25
CA MET A 313 -11.56 5.66 -10.41
C MET A 313 -11.92 4.18 -10.62
N THR A 314 -12.10 3.42 -9.55
CA THR A 314 -12.65 2.05 -9.60
C THR A 314 -14.05 2.04 -10.20
N ALA A 315 -14.94 2.92 -9.72
CA ALA A 315 -16.30 3.01 -10.24
C ALA A 315 -16.34 3.34 -11.75
N ARG A 316 -15.45 4.23 -12.22
CA ARG A 316 -15.31 4.55 -13.65
C ARG A 316 -14.79 3.35 -14.44
N ALA A 317 -13.78 2.66 -13.91
CA ALA A 317 -13.22 1.46 -14.55
C ALA A 317 -14.26 0.34 -14.70
N LEU A 318 -15.15 0.20 -13.72
CA LEU A 318 -16.31 -0.74 -13.77
C LEU A 318 -17.37 -0.37 -14.82
N LEU A 319 -17.36 0.83 -15.38
CA LEU A 319 -18.27 1.27 -16.44
C LEU A 319 -17.77 0.96 -17.85
N VAL A 320 -16.52 0.53 -18.00
CA VAL A 320 -15.97 0.18 -19.32
C VAL A 320 -16.72 -1.01 -19.89
N ASP A 321 -17.29 -0.83 -21.07
CA ASP A 321 -17.90 -1.93 -21.85
C ASP A 321 -16.79 -2.81 -22.41
N THR A 322 -16.47 -3.87 -21.69
CA THR A 322 -15.37 -4.79 -22.03
C THR A 322 -15.62 -5.59 -23.29
N ASP A 323 -16.90 -5.89 -23.62
CA ASP A 323 -17.25 -6.63 -24.83
C ASP A 323 -17.11 -5.73 -26.06
N ALA A 324 -17.61 -4.49 -25.99
CA ALA A 324 -17.43 -3.51 -27.05
C ALA A 324 -15.94 -3.17 -27.25
N LEU A 325 -15.18 -3.06 -26.15
CA LEU A 325 -13.74 -2.82 -26.19
C LEU A 325 -13.01 -3.98 -26.89
N ALA A 326 -13.31 -5.22 -26.54
CA ALA A 326 -12.71 -6.40 -27.16
C ALA A 326 -13.05 -6.46 -28.66
N ALA A 327 -14.31 -6.21 -29.05
CA ALA A 327 -14.70 -6.18 -30.44
C ALA A 327 -13.97 -5.10 -31.26
N ALA A 328 -13.82 -3.89 -30.71
CA ALA A 328 -13.06 -2.82 -31.32
C ALA A 328 -11.59 -3.17 -31.50
N GLN A 329 -10.97 -3.80 -30.48
CA GLN A 329 -9.59 -4.27 -30.51
C GLN A 329 -9.38 -5.36 -31.60
N GLU A 330 -10.27 -6.34 -31.69
CA GLU A 330 -10.23 -7.39 -32.72
C GLU A 330 -10.40 -6.84 -34.13
N ALA A 331 -11.25 -5.84 -34.29
CA ALA A 331 -11.45 -5.16 -35.57
C ALA A 331 -10.33 -4.19 -35.96
N GLY A 332 -9.38 -3.93 -35.07
CA GLY A 332 -8.34 -2.91 -35.27
C GLY A 332 -8.88 -1.46 -35.24
N ASP A 333 -10.08 -1.26 -34.69
CA ASP A 333 -10.66 0.08 -34.50
C ASP A 333 -10.07 0.75 -33.25
N VAL A 334 -8.86 1.32 -33.42
CA VAL A 334 -8.09 1.94 -32.33
C VAL A 334 -8.81 3.17 -31.76
N LEU A 335 -9.50 3.95 -32.62
CA LEU A 335 -10.23 5.14 -32.16
C LEU A 335 -11.49 4.78 -31.42
N GLY A 336 -12.23 3.77 -31.88
CA GLY A 336 -13.40 3.23 -31.17
C GLY A 336 -13.00 2.67 -29.81
N ALA A 337 -11.94 1.86 -29.74
CA ALA A 337 -11.40 1.33 -28.49
C ALA A 337 -10.98 2.44 -27.51
N ASN A 338 -10.30 3.48 -27.99
CA ASN A 338 -9.94 4.64 -27.17
C ASN A 338 -11.20 5.38 -26.67
N GLY A 339 -12.20 5.58 -27.55
CA GLY A 339 -13.46 6.23 -27.21
C GLY A 339 -14.16 5.53 -26.03
N ILE A 340 -14.25 4.20 -26.06
CA ILE A 340 -14.88 3.40 -24.98
C ILE A 340 -14.23 3.66 -23.62
N LEU A 341 -12.88 3.69 -23.56
CA LEU A 341 -12.16 4.00 -22.32
C LEU A 341 -12.37 5.45 -21.88
N MET A 342 -12.31 6.40 -22.81
CA MET A 342 -12.45 7.82 -22.50
C MET A 342 -13.88 8.18 -22.05
N ASP A 343 -14.92 7.57 -22.63
CA ASP A 343 -16.31 7.77 -22.22
C ASP A 343 -16.53 7.30 -20.78
N ALA A 344 -15.98 6.14 -20.40
CA ALA A 344 -16.01 5.66 -19.03
C ALA A 344 -15.27 6.61 -18.09
N PHE A 345 -14.06 7.05 -18.47
CA PHE A 345 -13.25 7.96 -17.65
C PHE A 345 -13.92 9.33 -17.43
N TYR A 346 -14.60 9.89 -18.44
CA TYR A 346 -15.28 11.18 -18.30
C TYR A 346 -16.67 11.08 -17.64
N THR A 347 -17.20 9.88 -17.44
CA THR A 347 -18.48 9.71 -16.76
C THR A 347 -18.41 10.17 -15.30
N ASP A 348 -19.35 11.02 -14.88
CA ASP A 348 -19.44 11.44 -13.49
C ASP A 348 -20.08 10.35 -12.62
N VAL A 349 -19.26 9.59 -11.91
CA VAL A 349 -19.68 8.51 -11.01
C VAL A 349 -19.96 8.98 -9.57
N ARG A 350 -19.66 10.22 -9.22
CA ARG A 350 -19.78 10.75 -7.85
C ARG A 350 -21.19 10.59 -7.27
N PRO A 351 -22.30 10.85 -8.02
CA PRO A 351 -23.63 10.61 -7.51
C PRO A 351 -23.90 9.14 -7.18
N ALA A 352 -23.39 8.21 -8.00
CA ALA A 352 -23.57 6.77 -7.79
C ALA A 352 -22.76 6.27 -6.59
N VAL A 353 -21.51 6.72 -6.43
CA VAL A 353 -20.65 6.39 -5.29
C VAL A 353 -21.21 7.01 -3.99
N ALA A 354 -21.75 8.24 -4.04
CA ALA A 354 -22.44 8.85 -2.91
C ALA A 354 -23.68 8.06 -2.50
N ARG A 355 -24.47 7.57 -3.48
CA ARG A 355 -25.62 6.72 -3.23
C ARG A 355 -25.20 5.38 -2.61
N TRP A 356 -24.13 4.74 -3.11
CA TRP A 356 -23.59 3.51 -2.53
C TRP A 356 -23.32 3.70 -1.02
N ARG A 357 -22.76 4.85 -0.62
CA ARG A 357 -22.53 5.19 0.80
C ARG A 357 -23.83 5.37 1.57
N THR A 358 -24.75 6.18 1.06
CA THR A 358 -26.01 6.45 1.76
C THR A 358 -26.89 5.21 1.92
N ASP A 359 -26.90 4.30 0.97
CA ASP A 359 -27.60 3.01 1.07
C ASP A 359 -27.04 2.12 2.20
N ARG A 360 -25.82 2.43 2.69
CA ARG A 360 -25.14 1.75 3.82
C ARG A 360 -25.11 2.58 5.11
N GLY A 361 -25.86 3.67 5.16
CA GLY A 361 -25.93 4.56 6.32
C GLY A 361 -24.68 5.45 6.50
N LEU A 362 -23.83 5.54 5.48
CA LEU A 362 -22.63 6.36 5.48
C LEU A 362 -22.92 7.78 4.91
N PRO A 363 -22.10 8.78 5.20
CA PRO A 363 -22.31 10.13 4.68
C PRO A 363 -22.14 10.19 3.16
N ALA A 364 -23.03 10.92 2.49
CA ALA A 364 -22.91 11.17 1.04
C ALA A 364 -21.61 11.92 0.69
N ASP A 365 -21.19 12.84 1.56
CA ASP A 365 -19.94 13.59 1.46
C ASP A 365 -19.09 13.35 2.72
N PRO A 366 -18.15 12.40 2.68
CA PRO A 366 -17.27 12.08 3.81
C PRO A 366 -16.37 13.24 4.25
N MET A 367 -15.88 14.05 3.32
CA MET A 367 -15.02 15.19 3.64
C MET A 367 -15.75 16.23 4.47
N ARG A 368 -16.97 16.56 4.06
CA ARG A 368 -17.84 17.49 4.79
C ARG A 368 -18.25 16.92 6.13
N ALA A 369 -18.66 15.65 6.18
CA ALA A 369 -19.07 14.99 7.42
C ALA A 369 -17.93 14.93 8.43
N PHE A 370 -16.69 14.65 7.99
CA PHE A 370 -15.51 14.72 8.84
C PHE A 370 -15.28 16.13 9.39
N ALA A 371 -15.31 17.14 8.52
CA ALA A 371 -15.11 18.55 8.94
C ALA A 371 -16.16 18.99 9.99
N GLU A 372 -17.42 18.57 9.83
CA GLU A 372 -18.52 18.90 10.73
C GLU A 372 -18.49 18.06 12.04
N SER A 373 -17.72 16.98 12.10
CA SER A 373 -17.67 16.05 13.25
C SER A 373 -16.95 16.64 14.48
N GLY A 374 -16.09 17.64 14.30
CA GLY A 374 -15.24 18.20 15.35
C GLY A 374 -14.10 17.27 15.80
N TYR A 375 -13.89 16.13 15.14
CA TYR A 375 -12.86 15.16 15.53
C TYR A 375 -11.46 15.77 15.52
N GLN A 376 -11.10 16.53 14.47
CA GLN A 376 -9.78 17.15 14.38
C GLN A 376 -9.51 18.14 15.53
N ASP A 377 -10.50 18.92 15.93
CA ASP A 377 -10.38 19.86 17.04
C ASP A 377 -10.22 19.13 18.37
N ALA A 378 -10.99 18.06 18.57
CA ALA A 378 -10.91 17.23 19.77
C ALA A 378 -9.52 16.60 19.95
N VAL A 379 -9.00 15.91 18.92
CA VAL A 379 -7.67 15.29 19.00
C VAL A 379 -6.54 16.32 19.09
N SER A 380 -6.72 17.49 18.48
CA SER A 380 -5.74 18.59 18.57
C SER A 380 -5.67 19.16 19.99
N ALA A 381 -6.80 19.22 20.70
CA ALA A 381 -6.84 19.66 22.08
C ALA A 381 -6.31 18.58 23.06
N GLU A 382 -6.54 17.31 22.78
CA GLU A 382 -6.14 16.19 23.64
C GLU A 382 -4.65 15.85 23.51
N ARG A 383 -4.14 15.82 22.27
CA ARG A 383 -2.78 15.35 21.94
C ARG A 383 -1.75 16.49 21.95
N VAL A 384 -1.84 17.38 22.94
CA VAL A 384 -0.89 18.51 23.09
C VAL A 384 0.51 17.98 23.39
N GLY A 385 1.50 18.42 22.63
CA GLY A 385 2.92 18.03 22.79
C GLY A 385 3.33 16.77 22.06
N GLY A 386 2.46 16.17 21.25
CA GLY A 386 2.80 15.08 20.34
C GLY A 386 3.76 15.57 19.26
N THR A 387 5.05 15.26 19.40
CA THR A 387 6.09 15.57 18.41
C THR A 387 6.72 14.32 17.80
N GLN A 388 6.16 13.13 18.08
CA GLN A 388 6.75 11.92 17.56
C GLN A 388 6.67 11.88 16.03
N SER A 389 7.84 11.91 15.43
CA SER A 389 8.02 11.53 14.04
C SER A 389 7.70 10.03 13.93
N SER A 390 6.94 9.61 12.93
CA SER A 390 6.75 8.17 12.63
C SER A 390 8.07 7.49 12.27
N TRP A 391 9.11 8.27 12.01
CA TRP A 391 10.44 7.81 11.65
C TRP A 391 11.35 7.51 12.86
N GLY A 392 10.83 7.50 14.08
CA GLY A 392 11.63 7.26 15.29
C GLY A 392 12.80 8.23 15.39
N ALA A 393 12.75 9.19 16.30
CA ALA A 393 13.91 10.01 16.62
C ALA A 393 14.81 9.23 17.58
#